data_933f90ff9eaf70c58961aef80d720092
#
_entry.id   933f90ff9eaf70c58961aef80d720092
#
_cell.length_a   1.000
_cell.length_b   1.000
_cell.length_c   1.000
_cell.angle_alpha   90.00
_cell.angle_beta   90.00
_cell.angle_gamma   90.00
#
_symmetry.space_group_name_H-M   'P 1'
#
loop_
_entity.id
_entity.type
_entity.pdbx_description
1 polymer ?
#
loop_
_entity_poly.entity_id
_entity_poly.type
_entity_poly.pdbx_seq_one_letter_code
_entity_poly.pdbx_strand_id
1 'polypeptide(L)'
;CPELHLKRLNSLMLASKALIECKTLTLTELGRNLPTTARTKHNIKRIDRLLGNTHLHQERLAVYQWHASLICSGNPMPIVLVDWSDIREHKRIMALRASIAFNGRSITLYEKSYPLSEQCSKASHNGFLADLAKILPLHVTPLIVTDAGFKVPWYKEVEAHGWFWLSRIRGTVQFADIGAENWRAVRSTHDLANGQAKSLGCKTLTKTNPI
;
A
#
# COMPACT_ATOMS: atom_id res chain seq x y z
N CYS A 1 -18.09 -3.16 -11.20
CA CYS A 1 -16.95 -2.66 -12.00
C CYS A 1 -17.30 -2.84 -13.48
N PRO A 2 -17.79 -1.79 -14.17
CA PRO A 2 -18.29 -1.89 -15.54
C PRO A 2 -17.20 -2.23 -16.58
N GLU A 3 -15.95 -2.01 -16.24
CA GLU A 3 -14.81 -2.18 -17.13
C GLU A 3 -14.34 -3.64 -17.24
N LEU A 4 -14.70 -4.50 -16.27
CA LEU A 4 -14.33 -5.91 -16.33
C LEU A 4 -15.28 -6.72 -17.21
N HIS A 5 -14.70 -7.53 -18.10
CA HIS A 5 -15.51 -8.47 -18.87
C HIS A 5 -16.20 -9.49 -17.95
N LEU A 6 -17.52 -9.68 -18.10
CA LEU A 6 -18.37 -10.47 -17.20
C LEU A 6 -17.84 -11.88 -16.90
N LYS A 7 -17.29 -12.59 -17.90
CA LYS A 7 -16.72 -13.93 -17.70
C LYS A 7 -15.48 -13.93 -16.80
N ARG A 8 -14.65 -12.86 -16.88
CA ARG A 8 -13.48 -12.70 -16.00
C ARG A 8 -13.91 -12.37 -14.58
N LEU A 9 -14.86 -11.43 -14.46
CA LEU A 9 -15.44 -11.08 -13.15
C LEU A 9 -16.03 -12.31 -12.47
N ASN A 10 -16.87 -13.09 -13.17
CA ASN A 10 -17.46 -14.30 -12.61
C ASN A 10 -16.39 -15.33 -12.18
N SER A 11 -15.32 -15.49 -12.95
CA SER A 11 -14.24 -16.41 -12.59
C SER A 11 -13.45 -15.91 -11.37
N LEU A 12 -13.23 -14.61 -11.26
CA LEU A 12 -12.59 -13.98 -10.08
C LEU A 12 -13.47 -14.15 -8.83
N MET A 13 -14.77 -13.89 -8.94
CA MET A 13 -15.70 -14.02 -7.82
C MET A 13 -15.81 -15.47 -7.33
N LEU A 14 -15.84 -16.45 -8.23
CA LEU A 14 -15.83 -17.86 -7.87
C LEU A 14 -14.51 -18.26 -7.16
N ALA A 15 -13.38 -17.79 -7.65
CA ALA A 15 -12.08 -18.03 -7.02
C ALA A 15 -11.98 -17.37 -5.63
N SER A 16 -12.50 -16.15 -5.48
CA SER A 16 -12.56 -15.45 -4.20
C SER A 16 -13.45 -16.20 -3.19
N LYS A 17 -14.60 -16.71 -3.61
CA LYS A 17 -15.47 -17.52 -2.77
C LYS A 17 -14.74 -18.80 -2.31
N ALA A 18 -14.10 -19.52 -3.23
CA ALA A 18 -13.32 -20.71 -2.90
C ALA A 18 -12.20 -20.40 -1.90
N LEU A 19 -11.52 -19.24 -2.06
CA LEU A 19 -10.47 -18.81 -1.15
C LEU A 19 -10.98 -18.56 0.28
N ILE A 20 -12.14 -17.93 0.42
CA ILE A 20 -12.77 -17.69 1.74
C ILE A 20 -13.06 -19.01 2.45
N GLU A 21 -13.51 -20.02 1.69
CA GLU A 21 -13.85 -21.34 2.23
C GLU A 21 -12.61 -22.18 2.59
N CYS A 22 -11.61 -22.26 1.69
CA CYS A 22 -10.44 -23.11 1.88
C CYS A 22 -9.28 -22.44 2.63
N LYS A 23 -9.25 -21.11 2.73
CA LYS A 23 -8.22 -20.31 3.41
C LYS A 23 -6.77 -20.55 2.92
N THR A 24 -6.61 -21.09 1.72
CA THR A 24 -5.32 -21.52 1.17
C THR A 24 -5.19 -21.09 -0.29
N LEU A 25 -4.11 -20.35 -0.61
CA LEU A 25 -3.81 -19.82 -1.95
C LEU A 25 -3.03 -20.82 -2.82
N THR A 26 -3.40 -22.09 -2.85
CA THR A 26 -2.81 -23.04 -3.80
C THR A 26 -3.79 -23.36 -4.95
N LEU A 27 -3.24 -23.56 -6.17
CA LEU A 27 -4.06 -23.91 -7.35
C LEU A 27 -4.96 -25.12 -7.10
N THR A 28 -4.41 -26.13 -6.41
CA THR A 28 -5.10 -27.39 -6.12
C THR A 28 -6.26 -27.17 -5.16
N GLU A 29 -6.03 -26.48 -4.04
CA GLU A 29 -7.08 -26.27 -3.04
C GLU A 29 -8.16 -25.30 -3.55
N LEU A 30 -7.77 -24.23 -4.21
CA LEU A 30 -8.74 -23.34 -4.86
C LEU A 30 -9.58 -24.10 -5.90
N GLY A 31 -8.95 -24.95 -6.71
CA GLY A 31 -9.67 -25.74 -7.73
C GLY A 31 -10.59 -26.80 -7.13
N ARG A 32 -10.23 -27.41 -6.00
CA ARG A 32 -11.08 -28.36 -5.28
C ARG A 32 -12.32 -27.73 -4.67
N ASN A 33 -12.17 -26.50 -4.19
CA ASN A 33 -13.23 -25.76 -3.49
C ASN A 33 -14.03 -24.81 -4.42
N LEU A 34 -13.79 -24.84 -5.75
CA LEU A 34 -14.63 -24.07 -6.65
C LEU A 34 -16.08 -24.59 -6.63
N PRO A 35 -17.07 -23.73 -6.36
CA PRO A 35 -18.47 -24.14 -6.30
C PRO A 35 -19.05 -24.37 -7.72
N THR A 36 -18.60 -25.42 -8.38
CA THR A 36 -19.03 -25.79 -9.73
C THR A 36 -19.23 -27.30 -9.85
N THR A 37 -20.02 -27.74 -10.81
CA THR A 37 -20.25 -29.15 -11.13
C THR A 37 -19.13 -29.78 -11.98
N ALA A 38 -18.14 -28.99 -12.40
CA ALA A 38 -17.05 -29.47 -13.24
C ALA A 38 -16.08 -30.36 -12.44
N ARG A 39 -15.44 -31.31 -13.15
CA ARG A 39 -14.42 -32.19 -12.53
C ARG A 39 -13.27 -31.36 -11.96
N THR A 40 -12.73 -31.76 -10.81
CA THR A 40 -11.64 -31.06 -10.10
C THR A 40 -10.48 -30.66 -10.97
N LYS A 41 -10.03 -31.53 -11.90
CA LYS A 41 -8.94 -31.21 -12.84
C LYS A 41 -9.24 -30.00 -13.73
N HIS A 42 -10.50 -29.81 -14.12
CA HIS A 42 -10.91 -28.67 -14.94
C HIS A 42 -11.01 -27.40 -14.12
N ASN A 43 -11.41 -27.51 -12.86
CA ASN A 43 -11.45 -26.41 -11.92
C ASN A 43 -10.02 -25.91 -11.60
N ILE A 44 -9.05 -26.80 -11.36
CA ILE A 44 -7.64 -26.43 -11.16
C ILE A 44 -7.10 -25.67 -12.38
N LYS A 45 -7.34 -26.17 -13.60
CA LYS A 45 -6.98 -25.48 -14.83
C LYS A 45 -7.71 -24.13 -15.01
N ARG A 46 -8.92 -24.00 -14.49
CA ARG A 46 -9.65 -22.73 -14.51
C ARG A 46 -8.98 -21.69 -13.61
N ILE A 47 -8.56 -22.07 -12.40
CA ILE A 47 -7.78 -21.18 -11.50
C ILE A 47 -6.44 -20.80 -12.14
N ASP A 48 -5.72 -21.76 -12.70
CA ASP A 48 -4.44 -21.51 -13.38
C ASP A 48 -4.58 -20.47 -14.50
N ARG A 49 -5.60 -20.64 -15.38
CA ARG A 49 -5.91 -19.68 -16.45
C ARG A 49 -6.37 -18.32 -15.92
N LEU A 50 -7.05 -18.27 -14.77
CA LEU A 50 -7.46 -17.01 -14.16
C LEU A 50 -6.22 -16.23 -13.70
N LEU A 51 -5.28 -16.89 -13.01
CA LEU A 51 -4.06 -16.25 -12.50
C LEU A 51 -3.11 -15.81 -13.64
N GLY A 52 -3.06 -16.56 -14.74
CA GLY A 52 -2.28 -16.20 -15.93
C GLY A 52 -3.00 -15.27 -16.93
N ASN A 53 -4.17 -14.73 -16.59
CA ASN A 53 -4.96 -13.92 -17.52
C ASN A 53 -4.42 -12.49 -17.61
N THR A 54 -3.74 -12.16 -18.72
CA THR A 54 -3.12 -10.85 -18.97
C THR A 54 -4.12 -9.70 -18.96
N HIS A 55 -5.34 -9.90 -19.48
CA HIS A 55 -6.39 -8.89 -19.44
C HIS A 55 -6.83 -8.58 -18.01
N LEU A 56 -6.96 -9.61 -17.15
CA LEU A 56 -7.29 -9.39 -15.73
C LEU A 56 -6.18 -8.60 -15.01
N HIS A 57 -4.92 -8.87 -15.34
CA HIS A 57 -3.79 -8.10 -14.81
C HIS A 57 -3.81 -6.63 -15.26
N GLN A 58 -4.20 -6.35 -16.50
CA GLN A 58 -4.38 -4.99 -17.02
C GLN A 58 -5.56 -4.26 -16.36
N GLU A 59 -6.66 -4.97 -16.13
CA GLU A 59 -7.87 -4.46 -15.50
C GLU A 59 -7.75 -4.30 -13.96
N ARG A 60 -6.64 -4.73 -13.36
CA ARG A 60 -6.44 -4.74 -11.90
C ARG A 60 -6.68 -3.38 -11.25
N LEU A 61 -6.18 -2.30 -11.84
CA LEU A 61 -6.34 -0.96 -11.28
C LEU A 61 -7.81 -0.53 -11.23
N ALA A 62 -8.62 -0.91 -12.21
CA ALA A 62 -10.06 -0.61 -12.21
C ALA A 62 -10.80 -1.29 -11.04
N VAL A 63 -10.38 -2.50 -10.64
CA VAL A 63 -10.91 -3.16 -9.44
C VAL A 63 -10.57 -2.37 -8.19
N TYR A 64 -9.31 -1.93 -8.06
CA TYR A 64 -8.88 -1.11 -6.93
C TYR A 64 -9.57 0.26 -6.90
N GLN A 65 -9.76 0.91 -8.06
CA GLN A 65 -10.51 2.17 -8.17
C GLN A 65 -11.94 2.04 -7.65
N TRP A 66 -12.65 1.00 -8.11
CA TRP A 66 -14.00 0.73 -7.64
C TRP A 66 -14.04 0.47 -6.14
N HIS A 67 -13.10 -0.34 -5.62
CA HIS A 67 -12.98 -0.62 -4.18
C HIS A 67 -12.68 0.66 -3.38
N ALA A 68 -11.73 1.47 -3.82
CA ALA A 68 -11.38 2.74 -3.18
C ALA A 68 -12.54 3.73 -3.18
N SER A 69 -13.34 3.79 -4.26
CA SER A 69 -14.52 4.66 -4.33
C SER A 69 -15.56 4.32 -3.26
N LEU A 70 -15.70 3.03 -2.91
CA LEU A 70 -16.59 2.60 -1.84
C LEU A 70 -16.05 2.96 -0.46
N ILE A 71 -14.76 2.67 -0.22
CA ILE A 71 -14.13 2.85 1.10
C ILE A 71 -13.92 4.32 1.43
N CYS A 72 -13.56 5.14 0.44
CA CYS A 72 -13.32 6.57 0.63
C CYS A 72 -14.58 7.42 0.48
N SER A 73 -15.75 6.81 0.21
CA SER A 73 -17.01 7.56 0.10
C SER A 73 -17.30 8.28 1.41
N GLY A 74 -17.38 9.60 1.39
CA GLY A 74 -17.64 10.42 2.59
C GLY A 74 -16.41 10.75 3.45
N ASN A 75 -15.21 10.31 3.09
CA ASN A 75 -13.96 10.70 3.74
C ASN A 75 -12.99 11.33 2.74
N PRO A 76 -12.94 12.66 2.62
CA PRO A 76 -12.05 13.35 1.67
C PRO A 76 -10.58 13.30 2.09
N MET A 77 -10.27 13.01 3.34
CA MET A 77 -8.89 12.94 3.86
C MET A 77 -8.67 11.66 4.68
N PRO A 78 -8.66 10.48 4.03
CA PRO A 78 -8.42 9.24 4.73
C PRO A 78 -6.97 9.13 5.22
N ILE A 79 -6.80 8.49 6.37
CA ILE A 79 -5.48 8.09 6.87
C ILE A 79 -5.10 6.78 6.18
N VAL A 80 -4.06 6.83 5.34
CA VAL A 80 -3.56 5.71 4.55
C VAL A 80 -2.21 5.27 5.09
N LEU A 81 -2.18 4.09 5.70
CA LEU A 81 -0.96 3.45 6.19
C LEU A 81 -0.24 2.79 5.01
N VAL A 82 1.05 3.11 4.81
CA VAL A 82 1.86 2.47 3.77
C VAL A 82 3.05 1.77 4.41
N ASP A 83 3.21 0.50 4.10
CA ASP A 83 4.27 -0.33 4.68
C ASP A 83 4.76 -1.42 3.72
N TRP A 84 6.03 -1.83 3.93
CA TRP A 84 6.65 -2.98 3.28
C TRP A 84 6.48 -4.23 4.14
N SER A 85 6.04 -5.32 3.54
CA SER A 85 5.92 -6.61 4.21
C SER A 85 6.45 -7.76 3.35
N ASP A 86 7.01 -8.78 3.99
CA ASP A 86 7.43 -10.02 3.31
C ASP A 86 6.21 -10.84 2.88
N ILE A 87 6.14 -11.19 1.60
CA ILE A 87 5.19 -12.19 1.11
C ILE A 87 5.82 -13.60 1.22
N ARG A 88 7.07 -13.70 0.82
CA ARG A 88 7.84 -14.95 0.88
C ARG A 88 9.33 -14.65 1.06
N GLU A 89 9.80 -14.75 2.28
CA GLU A 89 11.18 -14.50 2.64
C GLU A 89 12.18 -15.33 1.78
N HIS A 90 11.95 -16.65 1.68
CA HIS A 90 12.83 -17.54 0.89
C HIS A 90 12.80 -17.24 -0.62
N LYS A 91 11.78 -16.59 -1.16
CA LYS A 91 11.71 -16.14 -2.56
C LYS A 91 12.02 -14.66 -2.73
N ARG A 92 12.33 -13.97 -1.64
CA ARG A 92 12.70 -12.56 -1.63
C ARG A 92 11.67 -11.69 -2.39
N ILE A 93 10.39 -11.90 -2.11
CA ILE A 93 9.28 -11.13 -2.67
C ILE A 93 8.65 -10.31 -1.57
N MET A 94 8.63 -9.01 -1.78
CA MET A 94 8.07 -8.02 -0.89
C MET A 94 6.74 -7.50 -1.42
N ALA A 95 5.84 -7.08 -0.53
CA ALA A 95 4.67 -6.28 -0.88
C ALA A 95 4.82 -4.87 -0.33
N LEU A 96 4.54 -3.88 -1.16
CA LEU A 96 4.25 -2.52 -0.71
C LEU A 96 2.72 -2.39 -0.69
N ARG A 97 2.18 -2.04 0.48
CA ARG A 97 0.72 -2.02 0.71
C ARG A 97 0.28 -0.68 1.24
N ALA A 98 -0.78 -0.12 0.66
CA ALA A 98 -1.54 1.00 1.18
C ALA A 98 -2.85 0.48 1.79
N SER A 99 -3.13 0.85 3.04
CA SER A 99 -4.31 0.40 3.78
C SER A 99 -4.95 1.54 4.55
N ILE A 100 -6.27 1.52 4.70
CA ILE A 100 -7.00 2.42 5.61
C ILE A 100 -7.22 1.72 6.96
N ALA A 101 -6.98 2.44 8.05
CA ALA A 101 -7.30 1.97 9.40
C ALA A 101 -8.83 1.98 9.60
N PHE A 102 -9.39 0.87 10.07
CA PHE A 102 -10.82 0.70 10.30
C PHE A 102 -11.09 -0.17 11.52
N ASN A 103 -11.62 0.42 12.59
CA ASN A 103 -12.04 -0.30 13.81
C ASN A 103 -11.01 -1.30 14.36
N GLY A 104 -9.75 -0.87 14.53
CA GLY A 104 -8.66 -1.71 15.03
C GLY A 104 -8.10 -2.72 14.02
N ARG A 105 -8.52 -2.65 12.76
CA ARG A 105 -8.02 -3.43 11.63
C ARG A 105 -7.59 -2.50 10.49
N SER A 106 -7.08 -3.08 9.41
CA SER A 106 -6.79 -2.33 8.19
C SER A 106 -7.50 -2.96 6.99
N ILE A 107 -7.98 -2.10 6.08
CA ILE A 107 -8.55 -2.51 4.80
C ILE A 107 -7.56 -2.10 3.72
N THR A 108 -7.08 -3.06 2.93
CA THR A 108 -6.13 -2.81 1.85
C THR A 108 -6.81 -1.98 0.75
N LEU A 109 -6.24 -0.82 0.43
CA LEU A 109 -6.63 0.00 -0.73
C LEU A 109 -5.91 -0.43 -1.99
N TYR A 110 -4.60 -0.66 -1.89
CA TYR A 110 -3.75 -1.06 -2.99
C TYR A 110 -2.56 -1.87 -2.49
N GLU A 111 -2.16 -2.87 -3.26
CA GLU A 111 -0.98 -3.68 -2.98
C GLU A 111 -0.25 -4.01 -4.28
N LYS A 112 1.08 -3.96 -4.23
CA LYS A 112 1.94 -4.34 -5.34
C LYS A 112 3.16 -5.12 -4.86
N SER A 113 3.44 -6.23 -5.54
CA SER A 113 4.60 -7.08 -5.23
C SER A 113 5.84 -6.62 -5.98
N TYR A 114 6.98 -6.72 -5.33
CA TYR A 114 8.29 -6.36 -5.86
C TYR A 114 9.33 -7.43 -5.47
N PRO A 115 10.37 -7.64 -6.28
CA PRO A 115 11.54 -8.39 -5.81
C PRO A 115 12.24 -7.61 -4.68
N LEU A 116 12.90 -8.32 -3.77
CA LEU A 116 13.61 -7.70 -2.64
C LEU A 116 14.64 -6.65 -3.10
N SER A 117 15.26 -6.84 -4.26
CA SER A 117 16.23 -5.90 -4.86
C SER A 117 15.62 -4.52 -5.18
N GLU A 118 14.31 -4.44 -5.30
CA GLU A 118 13.56 -3.20 -5.57
C GLU A 118 12.95 -2.57 -4.30
N GLN A 119 13.09 -3.22 -3.15
CA GLN A 119 12.59 -2.69 -1.88
C GLN A 119 13.21 -1.32 -1.61
N CYS A 120 12.36 -0.35 -1.25
CA CYS A 120 12.75 1.04 -0.98
C CYS A 120 13.43 1.77 -2.16
N SER A 121 13.39 1.24 -3.39
CA SER A 121 13.89 1.97 -4.55
C SER A 121 12.99 3.16 -4.89
N LYS A 122 13.58 4.24 -5.42
CA LYS A 122 12.82 5.41 -5.88
C LYS A 122 11.81 5.03 -6.96
N ALA A 123 12.19 4.13 -7.89
CA ALA A 123 11.32 3.70 -8.98
C ALA A 123 10.09 2.96 -8.45
N SER A 124 10.26 2.04 -7.49
CA SER A 124 9.14 1.31 -6.88
C SER A 124 8.22 2.24 -6.11
N HIS A 125 8.77 3.19 -5.34
CA HIS A 125 8.02 4.16 -4.58
C HIS A 125 7.20 5.10 -5.49
N ASN A 126 7.82 5.71 -6.48
CA ASN A 126 7.14 6.63 -7.39
C ASN A 126 6.07 5.89 -8.22
N GLY A 127 6.39 4.69 -8.74
CA GLY A 127 5.43 3.87 -9.47
C GLY A 127 4.24 3.43 -8.61
N PHE A 128 4.45 3.15 -7.32
CA PHE A 128 3.39 2.80 -6.39
C PHE A 128 2.48 4.00 -6.09
N LEU A 129 3.04 5.18 -5.81
CA LEU A 129 2.28 6.41 -5.55
C LEU A 129 1.50 6.85 -6.79
N ALA A 130 2.09 6.75 -7.98
CA ALA A 130 1.41 7.05 -9.24
C ALA A 130 0.23 6.11 -9.52
N ASP A 131 0.35 4.81 -9.20
CA ASP A 131 -0.75 3.86 -9.28
C ASP A 131 -1.83 4.19 -8.23
N LEU A 132 -1.43 4.49 -6.99
CA LEU A 132 -2.35 4.88 -5.92
C LEU A 132 -3.13 6.16 -6.26
N ALA A 133 -2.48 7.14 -6.92
CA ALA A 133 -3.12 8.37 -7.39
C ALA A 133 -4.21 8.09 -8.44
N LYS A 134 -4.02 7.09 -9.30
CA LYS A 134 -5.05 6.66 -10.25
C LYS A 134 -6.21 5.94 -9.58
N ILE A 135 -5.94 5.26 -8.45
CA ILE A 135 -6.93 4.45 -7.72
C ILE A 135 -7.84 5.33 -6.87
N LEU A 136 -7.29 6.34 -6.21
CA LEU A 136 -8.06 7.20 -5.32
C LEU A 136 -9.03 8.10 -6.09
N PRO A 137 -10.26 8.33 -5.57
CA PRO A 137 -11.18 9.31 -6.14
C PRO A 137 -10.58 10.72 -6.17
N LEU A 138 -10.90 11.52 -7.19
CA LEU A 138 -10.34 12.86 -7.41
C LEU A 138 -10.53 13.85 -6.24
N HIS A 139 -11.58 13.67 -5.44
CA HIS A 139 -11.87 14.51 -4.28
C HIS A 139 -11.12 14.10 -3.01
N VAL A 140 -10.31 13.03 -3.08
CA VAL A 140 -9.61 12.45 -1.93
C VAL A 140 -8.17 12.96 -1.89
N THR A 141 -7.81 13.59 -0.77
CA THR A 141 -6.44 14.01 -0.44
C THR A 141 -5.98 13.25 0.80
N PRO A 142 -5.27 12.11 0.66
CA PRO A 142 -4.93 11.27 1.79
C PRO A 142 -3.84 11.87 2.69
N LEU A 143 -3.87 11.51 3.97
CA LEU A 143 -2.72 11.59 4.86
C LEU A 143 -1.98 10.24 4.80
N ILE A 144 -0.82 10.22 4.15
CA ILE A 144 0.04 9.03 4.03
C ILE A 144 0.85 8.85 5.32
N VAL A 145 0.65 7.74 5.99
CA VAL A 145 1.37 7.41 7.23
C VAL A 145 2.35 6.27 6.99
N THR A 146 3.61 6.48 7.36
CA THR A 146 4.68 5.49 7.16
C THR A 146 5.55 5.33 8.40
N ASP A 147 6.27 4.23 8.45
CA ASP A 147 7.30 3.99 9.46
C ASP A 147 8.62 4.75 9.14
N ALA A 148 9.63 4.56 9.98
CA ALA A 148 10.95 5.17 9.83
C ALA A 148 11.82 4.53 8.72
N GLY A 149 11.31 3.57 7.96
CA GLY A 149 11.99 2.96 6.80
C GLY A 149 11.94 3.84 5.57
N PHE A 150 10.92 4.68 5.46
CA PHE A 150 10.77 5.63 4.37
C PHE A 150 11.66 6.86 4.56
N LYS A 151 12.05 7.50 3.46
CA LYS A 151 13.05 8.58 3.45
C LYS A 151 12.55 9.78 2.66
N VAL A 152 13.29 10.89 2.71
CA VAL A 152 12.95 12.17 2.07
C VAL A 152 12.47 12.05 0.61
N PRO A 153 13.07 11.24 -0.28
CA PRO A 153 12.54 11.11 -1.66
C PRO A 153 11.09 10.62 -1.72
N TRP A 154 10.66 9.79 -0.77
CA TRP A 154 9.27 9.36 -0.65
C TRP A 154 8.36 10.54 -0.27
N TYR A 155 8.73 11.31 0.74
CA TYR A 155 7.92 12.44 1.22
C TYR A 155 7.75 13.50 0.15
N LYS A 156 8.82 13.84 -0.57
CA LYS A 156 8.76 14.78 -1.69
C LYS A 156 7.84 14.30 -2.82
N GLU A 157 7.79 13.00 -3.06
CA GLU A 157 6.87 12.43 -4.06
C GLU A 157 5.42 12.48 -3.56
N VAL A 158 5.16 12.22 -2.28
CA VAL A 158 3.83 12.38 -1.68
C VAL A 158 3.35 13.83 -1.80
N GLU A 159 4.21 14.82 -1.50
CA GLU A 159 3.92 16.25 -1.66
C GLU A 159 3.69 16.64 -3.12
N ALA A 160 4.42 16.04 -4.06
CA ALA A 160 4.23 16.28 -5.49
C ALA A 160 2.85 15.84 -6.00
N HIS A 161 2.20 14.87 -5.33
CA HIS A 161 0.81 14.51 -5.56
C HIS A 161 -0.20 15.43 -4.86
N GLY A 162 0.24 16.45 -4.11
CA GLY A 162 -0.63 17.31 -3.30
C GLY A 162 -1.17 16.64 -2.05
N TRP A 163 -0.52 15.58 -1.57
CA TRP A 163 -0.94 14.80 -0.41
C TRP A 163 -0.16 15.19 0.84
N PHE A 164 -0.71 14.83 2.01
CA PHE A 164 -0.04 15.00 3.29
C PHE A 164 0.68 13.74 3.71
N TRP A 165 1.71 13.87 4.55
CA TRP A 165 2.40 12.74 5.13
C TRP A 165 2.64 12.90 6.62
N LEU A 166 2.66 11.77 7.33
CA LEU A 166 3.08 11.63 8.72
C LEU A 166 4.01 10.44 8.81
N SER A 167 5.19 10.62 9.38
CA SER A 167 6.16 9.54 9.49
C SER A 167 6.88 9.54 10.81
N ARG A 168 7.23 8.33 11.26
CA ARG A 168 8.16 8.17 12.36
C ARG A 168 9.57 8.54 11.92
N ILE A 169 10.26 9.36 12.68
CA ILE A 169 11.64 9.76 12.41
C ILE A 169 12.58 8.99 13.35
N ARG A 170 13.68 8.44 12.81
CA ARG A 170 14.71 7.78 13.63
C ARG A 170 15.50 8.81 14.43
N GLY A 171 15.88 8.47 15.67
CA GLY A 171 16.60 9.38 16.55
C GLY A 171 17.96 9.88 16.05
N THR A 172 18.54 9.21 15.04
CA THR A 172 19.78 9.62 14.36
C THR A 172 19.60 10.68 13.29
N VAL A 173 18.37 10.92 12.83
CA VAL A 173 18.08 11.97 11.84
C VAL A 173 18.39 13.33 12.45
N GLN A 174 19.02 14.21 11.69
CA GLN A 174 19.33 15.57 12.11
C GLN A 174 18.21 16.53 11.74
N PHE A 175 17.99 17.51 12.58
CA PHE A 175 17.07 18.62 12.33
C PHE A 175 17.68 19.94 12.78
N ALA A 176 17.21 21.03 12.19
CA ALA A 176 17.54 22.40 12.57
C ALA A 176 16.29 23.29 12.50
N ASP A 177 16.34 24.44 13.15
CA ASP A 177 15.37 25.49 12.93
C ASP A 177 15.48 26.01 11.48
N ILE A 178 14.38 26.46 10.90
CA ILE A 178 14.38 26.95 9.51
C ILE A 178 15.40 28.08 9.37
N GLY A 179 16.31 27.91 8.43
CA GLY A 179 17.39 28.90 8.17
C GLY A 179 18.56 28.84 9.16
N ALA A 180 18.56 27.94 10.15
CA ALA A 180 19.66 27.81 11.09
C ALA A 180 20.68 26.74 10.67
N GLU A 181 21.95 26.96 10.99
CA GLU A 181 23.03 26.02 10.71
C GLU A 181 23.30 25.03 11.88
N ASN A 182 22.65 25.22 13.02
CA ASN A 182 22.84 24.38 14.21
C ASN A 182 22.02 23.10 14.12
N TRP A 183 22.59 22.05 13.54
CA TRP A 183 21.97 20.74 13.37
C TRP A 183 22.11 19.88 14.60
N ARG A 184 21.00 19.30 15.07
CA ARG A 184 20.93 18.39 16.22
C ARG A 184 20.26 17.07 15.80
N ALA A 185 20.63 15.97 16.45
CA ALA A 185 19.96 14.69 16.26
C ALA A 185 18.59 14.67 16.96
N VAL A 186 17.56 14.08 16.34
CA VAL A 186 16.21 13.96 16.92
C VAL A 186 16.24 13.33 18.32
N ARG A 187 17.17 12.41 18.59
CA ARG A 187 17.31 11.81 19.93
C ARG A 187 17.58 12.83 21.04
N SER A 188 18.12 14.02 20.71
CA SER A 188 18.32 15.08 21.73
C SER A 188 17.00 15.68 22.24
N THR A 189 15.88 15.34 21.63
CA THR A 189 14.54 15.76 22.08
C THR A 189 13.84 14.70 22.93
N HIS A 190 14.43 13.51 23.11
CA HIS A 190 13.79 12.41 23.84
C HIS A 190 13.50 12.75 25.30
N ASP A 191 14.34 13.55 25.93
CA ASP A 191 14.13 14.01 27.32
C ASP A 191 12.90 14.91 27.48
N LEU A 192 12.40 15.47 26.37
CA LEU A 192 11.17 16.25 26.36
C LEU A 192 9.91 15.34 26.24
N ALA A 193 10.08 14.04 25.95
CA ALA A 193 8.99 13.12 25.77
C ALA A 193 8.29 12.82 27.09
N ASN A 194 6.97 12.91 27.08
CA ASN A 194 6.09 12.47 28.15
C ASN A 194 4.80 11.90 27.53
N GLY A 195 3.80 11.57 28.32
CA GLY A 195 2.51 11.04 27.83
C GLY A 195 1.68 12.02 26.98
N GLN A 196 2.15 13.24 26.74
CA GLN A 196 1.44 14.24 25.94
C GLN A 196 2.23 14.62 24.69
N ALA A 197 1.53 14.76 23.56
CA ALA A 197 2.14 15.25 22.34
C ALA A 197 2.63 16.70 22.50
N LYS A 198 3.85 16.97 22.02
CA LYS A 198 4.46 18.30 22.04
C LYS A 198 4.82 18.73 20.63
N SER A 199 4.38 19.93 20.23
CA SER A 199 4.86 20.55 19.00
C SER A 199 6.27 21.14 19.25
N LEU A 200 7.20 20.82 18.37
CA LEU A 200 8.54 21.42 18.34
C LEU A 200 8.63 22.58 17.34
N GLY A 201 7.50 22.95 16.73
CA GLY A 201 7.42 23.92 15.65
C GLY A 201 7.95 23.37 14.31
N CYS A 202 7.94 24.20 13.29
CA CYS A 202 8.49 23.83 11.97
C CYS A 202 10.02 23.71 12.04
N LYS A 203 10.55 22.62 11.49
CA LYS A 203 11.98 22.32 11.47
C LYS A 203 12.37 21.82 10.09
N THR A 204 13.61 22.11 9.70
CA THR A 204 14.21 21.46 8.54
C THR A 204 14.79 20.10 8.96
N LEU A 205 14.43 19.04 8.29
CA LEU A 205 14.94 17.69 8.52
C LEU A 205 15.99 17.32 7.47
N THR A 206 16.97 16.53 7.87
CA THR A 206 18.08 15.99 7.05
C THR A 206 18.97 17.06 6.39
N LYS A 207 20.21 17.14 6.83
CA LYS A 207 21.19 18.14 6.34
C LYS A 207 21.52 17.98 4.84
N THR A 208 21.60 16.75 4.36
CA THR A 208 22.03 16.43 2.99
C THR A 208 20.93 16.50 1.93
N ASN A 209 19.68 16.37 2.33
CA ASN A 209 18.51 16.47 1.45
C ASN A 209 17.33 17.03 2.25
N PRO A 210 17.32 18.35 2.48
CA PRO A 210 16.35 18.99 3.37
C PRO A 210 14.89 18.83 2.94
N ILE A 211 14.02 18.67 3.91
CA ILE A 211 12.57 18.69 3.79
C ILE A 211 11.98 19.43 5.00
#